data_c76b26a16a3c9c308516f74a680e4f6f
#
_entry.id   c76b26a16a3c9c308516f74a680e4f6f
#
_cell.length_a   1.000
_cell.length_b   1.000
_cell.length_c   1.000
_cell.angle_alpha   90.00
_cell.angle_beta   90.00
_cell.angle_gamma   90.00
#
_symmetry.space_group_name_H-M   'P 1'
#
loop_
_entity.id
_entity.type
_entity.pdbx_description
1 polymer ?
#
loop_
_entity_poly.entity_id
_entity_poly.type
_entity_poly.pdbx_seq_one_letter_code
_entity_poly.pdbx_strand_id
1 'polypeptide(L)'
;MEGGRIVIQVQTELNVADNTGAKRVECIKVLGGSKRRYASIGDIIVISVKDAIPKGKVKKGAVHKAVVVRTRKEIYRDDGSKVQFDKNAVVLTDDKGEPIGTRIFGPVTRELRSRGHTKIISLAPEVL
;
A
#
# COMPACT_ATOMS: atom_id res chain seq x y z
N MET A 1 11.10 19.42 -4.18
CA MET A 1 11.47 18.99 -2.81
C MET A 1 11.71 17.51 -2.80
N GLU A 2 12.89 17.11 -2.36
CA GLU A 2 13.25 15.69 -2.33
C GLU A 2 12.33 14.88 -1.43
N GLY A 3 11.95 15.41 -0.27
CA GLY A 3 11.05 14.72 0.64
C GLY A 3 9.69 14.38 0.02
N GLY A 4 9.17 15.22 -0.86
CA GLY A 4 7.89 14.99 -1.50
C GLY A 4 7.89 13.82 -2.49
N ARG A 5 9.05 13.40 -2.98
CA ARG A 5 9.17 12.32 -3.95
C ARG A 5 9.13 10.94 -3.32
N ILE A 6 9.46 10.83 -2.04
CA ILE A 6 9.55 9.55 -1.35
C ILE A 6 8.42 9.33 -0.35
N VAL A 7 7.55 10.32 -0.19
CA VAL A 7 6.41 10.28 0.72
C VAL A 7 5.13 10.04 -0.08
N ILE A 8 4.24 9.20 0.43
CA ILE A 8 2.98 8.91 -0.25
C ILE A 8 1.97 10.01 0.07
N GLN A 9 1.47 10.65 -0.96
CA GLN A 9 0.48 11.72 -0.88
C GLN A 9 -0.44 11.64 -2.09
N VAL A 10 -1.40 12.55 -2.17
CA VAL A 10 -2.28 12.64 -3.35
C VAL A 10 -1.43 12.82 -4.61
N GLN A 11 -1.77 12.09 -5.67
CA GLN A 11 -1.09 12.01 -6.96
C GLN A 11 0.20 11.18 -6.97
N THR A 12 0.60 10.58 -5.85
CA THR A 12 1.73 9.64 -5.85
C THR A 12 1.33 8.36 -6.57
N GLU A 13 2.16 7.91 -7.50
CA GLU A 13 1.99 6.62 -8.14
C GLU A 13 2.65 5.52 -7.31
N LEU A 14 1.98 4.37 -7.26
CA LEU A 14 2.41 3.25 -6.43
C LEU A 14 2.30 1.95 -7.21
N ASN A 15 3.18 1.02 -6.89
CA ASN A 15 3.07 -0.33 -7.41
C ASN A 15 2.09 -1.14 -6.58
N VAL A 16 1.53 -2.18 -7.18
CA VAL A 16 0.60 -3.07 -6.49
C VAL A 16 1.32 -4.37 -6.19
N ALA A 17 1.23 -4.80 -4.94
CA ALA A 17 1.97 -5.96 -4.44
C ALA A 17 1.12 -7.23 -4.38
N ASP A 18 -0.06 -7.23 -4.98
CA ASP A 18 -0.95 -8.39 -4.91
C ASP A 18 -1.32 -8.90 -6.32
N ASN A 19 -2.10 -9.99 -6.34
CA ASN A 19 -2.48 -10.65 -7.58
C ASN A 19 -3.87 -10.24 -8.08
N THR A 20 -4.33 -9.03 -7.76
CA THR A 20 -5.62 -8.52 -8.25
C THR A 20 -5.61 -8.20 -9.74
N GLY A 21 -4.42 -8.07 -10.31
CA GLY A 21 -4.28 -7.68 -11.71
C GLY A 21 -3.94 -6.22 -11.91
N ALA A 22 -4.12 -5.39 -10.91
CA ALA A 22 -3.66 -4.00 -10.97
C ALA A 22 -2.13 -3.98 -10.92
N LYS A 23 -1.53 -3.18 -11.78
CA LYS A 23 -0.06 -3.04 -11.85
C LYS A 23 0.40 -1.74 -11.23
N ARG A 24 -0.32 -0.66 -11.50
CA ARG A 24 0.06 0.68 -11.08
C ARG A 24 -1.19 1.44 -10.69
N VAL A 25 -1.12 2.14 -9.57
CA VAL A 25 -2.24 2.92 -9.05
C VAL A 25 -1.75 4.30 -8.64
N GLU A 26 -2.68 5.23 -8.51
CA GLU A 26 -2.39 6.59 -8.06
C GLU A 26 -3.19 6.89 -6.82
N CYS A 27 -2.53 7.44 -5.79
CA CYS A 27 -3.21 7.87 -4.57
C CYS A 27 -4.06 9.09 -4.88
N ILE A 28 -5.36 9.01 -4.58
CA ILE A 28 -6.26 10.15 -4.76
C ILE A 28 -6.75 10.74 -3.44
N LYS A 29 -6.58 10.01 -2.33
CA LYS A 29 -6.92 10.52 -1.01
C LYS A 29 -6.21 9.70 0.07
N VAL A 30 -5.74 10.39 1.11
CA VAL A 30 -5.19 9.74 2.31
C VAL A 30 -6.26 9.77 3.40
N LEU A 31 -6.65 8.60 3.90
CA LEU A 31 -7.68 8.48 4.93
C LEU A 31 -7.04 8.54 6.33
N GLY A 32 -7.85 8.82 7.34
CA GLY A 32 -7.41 8.80 8.74
C GLY A 32 -7.42 10.15 9.44
N GLY A 33 -8.14 11.11 8.89
CA GLY A 33 -8.28 12.41 9.54
C GLY A 33 -8.46 13.52 8.53
N SER A 34 -9.13 14.60 8.93
CA SER A 34 -9.52 15.66 8.01
C SER A 34 -8.35 16.45 7.41
N LYS A 35 -7.18 16.40 8.05
CA LYS A 35 -6.00 17.13 7.58
C LYS A 35 -4.84 16.21 7.22
N ARG A 36 -5.12 14.95 7.04
CA ARG A 36 -4.08 13.98 6.73
C ARG A 36 -3.55 14.19 5.32
N ARG A 37 -2.25 14.40 5.19
CA ARG A 37 -1.60 14.67 3.89
C ARG A 37 -0.74 13.52 3.39
N TYR A 38 -0.15 12.75 4.30
CA TYR A 38 0.86 11.74 3.95
C TYR A 38 0.48 10.39 4.53
N ALA A 39 0.78 9.35 3.79
CA ALA A 39 0.56 7.99 4.23
C ALA A 39 1.89 7.29 4.46
N SER A 40 1.91 6.39 5.43
CA SER A 40 3.03 5.50 5.71
C SER A 40 2.51 4.07 5.78
N ILE A 41 3.40 3.14 6.13
CA ILE A 41 3.01 1.71 6.19
C ILE A 41 1.85 1.52 7.15
N GLY A 42 0.85 0.77 6.69
CA GLY A 42 -0.34 0.46 7.45
C GLY A 42 -1.47 1.47 7.29
N ASP A 43 -1.21 2.61 6.67
CA ASP A 43 -2.25 3.59 6.41
C ASP A 43 -3.12 3.15 5.23
N ILE A 44 -4.39 3.55 5.30
CA ILE A 44 -5.36 3.27 4.24
C ILE A 44 -5.47 4.49 3.35
N ILE A 45 -5.37 4.28 2.05
CA ILE A 45 -5.54 5.33 1.06
C ILE A 45 -6.60 4.92 0.06
N VAL A 46 -7.14 5.90 -0.67
CA VAL A 46 -8.01 5.66 -1.81
C VAL A 46 -7.17 5.81 -3.06
N ILE A 47 -7.25 4.83 -3.95
CA ILE A 47 -6.45 4.80 -5.17
C ILE A 47 -7.32 4.69 -6.42
N SER A 48 -6.78 5.15 -7.54
CA SER A 48 -7.34 4.94 -8.85
C SER A 48 -6.39 4.03 -9.63
N VAL A 49 -6.93 3.00 -10.27
CA VAL A 49 -6.11 2.03 -11.02
C VAL A 49 -5.73 2.66 -12.35
N LYS A 50 -4.43 2.83 -12.58
CA LYS A 50 -3.89 3.43 -13.81
C LYS A 50 -3.49 2.40 -14.84
N ASP A 51 -3.13 1.19 -14.41
CA ASP A 51 -2.72 0.13 -15.31
C ASP A 51 -3.11 -1.21 -14.69
N ALA A 52 -3.73 -2.08 -15.49
CA ALA A 52 -4.20 -3.38 -15.01
C ALA A 52 -4.25 -4.36 -16.16
N ILE A 53 -4.13 -5.66 -15.84
CA ILE A 53 -4.29 -6.70 -16.85
C ILE A 53 -5.77 -6.84 -17.20
N PRO A 54 -6.11 -7.18 -18.47
CA PRO A 54 -7.51 -7.19 -18.91
C PRO A 54 -8.42 -8.15 -18.15
N LYS A 55 -7.89 -9.26 -17.66
CA LYS A 55 -8.68 -10.31 -16.99
C LYS A 55 -8.51 -10.31 -15.47
N GLY A 56 -7.99 -9.24 -14.90
CA GLY A 56 -7.80 -9.16 -13.46
C GLY A 56 -9.09 -8.90 -12.70
N LYS A 57 -9.00 -9.02 -11.37
CA LYS A 57 -10.13 -8.77 -10.48
C LYS A 57 -10.53 -7.30 -10.44
N VAL A 58 -9.59 -6.41 -10.75
CA VAL A 58 -9.84 -4.97 -10.81
C VAL A 58 -9.54 -4.47 -12.22
N LYS A 59 -10.18 -3.37 -12.59
CA LYS A 59 -10.07 -2.84 -13.94
C LYS A 59 -9.44 -1.45 -13.92
N LYS A 60 -8.81 -1.11 -15.04
CA LYS A 60 -8.26 0.23 -15.24
C LYS A 60 -9.36 1.28 -15.04
N GLY A 61 -9.04 2.32 -14.30
CA GLY A 61 -9.98 3.39 -14.00
C GLY A 61 -10.82 3.18 -12.74
N ALA A 62 -10.81 1.97 -12.17
CA ALA A 62 -11.57 1.70 -10.95
C ALA A 62 -10.95 2.40 -9.74
N VAL A 63 -11.78 2.68 -8.74
CA VAL A 63 -11.38 3.31 -7.49
C VAL A 63 -11.56 2.29 -6.37
N HIS A 64 -10.50 2.10 -5.58
CA HIS A 64 -10.52 1.15 -4.46
C HIS A 64 -9.77 1.73 -3.27
N LYS A 65 -9.99 1.15 -2.10
CA LYS A 65 -9.14 1.41 -0.95
C LYS A 65 -7.92 0.49 -1.02
N ALA A 66 -6.83 0.94 -0.43
CA ALA A 66 -5.60 0.16 -0.40
C ALA A 66 -4.84 0.44 0.89
N VAL A 67 -4.06 -0.55 1.31
CA VAL A 67 -3.19 -0.43 2.48
C VAL A 67 -1.75 -0.34 1.99
N VAL A 68 -1.01 0.63 2.50
CA VAL A 68 0.40 0.80 2.17
C VAL A 68 1.21 -0.28 2.87
N VAL A 69 1.95 -1.09 2.11
CA VAL A 69 2.73 -2.20 2.65
C VAL A 69 4.23 -2.00 2.52
N ARG A 70 4.68 -1.15 1.59
CA ARG A 70 6.10 -0.83 1.42
C ARG A 70 6.25 0.65 1.12
N THR A 71 7.30 1.28 1.67
CA THR A 71 7.58 2.69 1.42
C THR A 71 9.04 2.89 1.10
N ARG A 72 9.33 3.89 0.26
CA ARG A 72 10.70 4.33 0.00
C ARG A 72 11.26 5.10 1.18
N LYS A 73 10.39 5.78 1.93
CA LYS A 73 10.80 6.46 3.15
C LYS A 73 11.06 5.43 4.23
N GLU A 74 12.17 5.54 4.92
CA GLU A 74 12.54 4.62 5.99
C GLU A 74 11.61 4.73 7.19
N ILE A 75 11.41 3.60 7.86
CA ILE A 75 10.68 3.52 9.11
C ILE A 75 11.68 3.10 10.18
N TYR A 76 11.77 3.89 11.23
CA TYR A 76 12.66 3.62 12.36
C TYR A 76 11.89 2.82 13.42
N ARG A 77 12.59 1.84 14.00
CA ARG A 77 12.03 1.00 15.05
C ARG A 77 12.70 1.32 16.37
N ASP A 78 12.03 0.92 17.46
CA ASP A 78 12.49 1.19 18.81
C ASP A 78 13.86 0.60 19.11
N ASP A 79 14.23 -0.50 18.45
CA ASP A 79 15.51 -1.16 18.65
C ASP A 79 16.66 -0.51 17.86
N GLY A 80 16.40 0.60 17.19
CA GLY A 80 17.41 1.31 16.40
C GLY A 80 17.53 0.84 14.96
N SER A 81 16.83 -0.22 14.57
CA SER A 81 16.84 -0.68 13.18
C SER A 81 15.91 0.18 12.33
N LYS A 82 16.07 0.09 11.02
CA LYS A 82 15.17 0.75 10.09
C LYS A 82 14.79 -0.19 8.96
N VAL A 83 13.62 0.06 8.37
CA VAL A 83 13.13 -0.67 7.20
C VAL A 83 12.89 0.32 6.08
N GLN A 84 13.40 0.01 4.91
CA GLN A 84 13.27 0.87 3.73
C GLN A 84 13.20 -0.01 2.49
N PHE A 85 12.38 0.40 1.52
CA PHE A 85 12.20 -0.33 0.27
C PHE A 85 12.54 0.59 -0.91
N ASP A 86 12.76 -0.01 -2.08
CA ASP A 86 13.09 0.74 -3.28
C ASP A 86 11.89 1.51 -3.84
N LYS A 87 10.68 1.00 -3.62
CA LYS A 87 9.47 1.57 -4.18
C LYS A 87 8.33 1.51 -3.18
N ASN A 88 7.39 2.44 -3.34
CA ASN A 88 6.15 2.40 -2.59
C ASN A 88 5.23 1.34 -3.20
N ALA A 89 4.59 0.54 -2.36
CA ALA A 89 3.67 -0.48 -2.82
C ALA A 89 2.46 -0.59 -1.91
N VAL A 90 1.34 -0.98 -2.50
CA VAL A 90 0.08 -1.13 -1.78
C VAL A 90 -0.54 -2.49 -2.08
N VAL A 91 -1.46 -2.90 -1.21
CA VAL A 91 -2.33 -4.05 -1.40
C VAL A 91 -3.75 -3.53 -1.47
N LEU A 92 -4.48 -3.88 -2.52
CA LEU A 92 -5.86 -3.42 -2.70
C LEU A 92 -6.79 -4.12 -1.73
N THR A 93 -7.71 -3.36 -1.16
CA THR A 93 -8.67 -3.89 -0.19
C THR A 93 -10.09 -3.50 -0.59
N ASP A 94 -11.07 -4.21 -0.01
CA ASP A 94 -12.48 -3.84 -0.12
C ASP A 94 -12.83 -2.77 0.93
N ASP A 95 -14.11 -2.41 0.99
CA ASP A 95 -14.58 -1.39 1.94
C ASP A 95 -14.42 -1.81 3.39
N LYS A 96 -14.31 -3.11 3.66
CA LYS A 96 -14.13 -3.64 5.01
C LYS A 96 -12.67 -3.74 5.42
N GLY A 97 -11.75 -3.40 4.52
CA GLY A 97 -10.31 -3.48 4.79
C GLY A 97 -9.69 -4.84 4.53
N GLU A 98 -10.44 -5.77 3.93
CA GLU A 98 -9.92 -7.09 3.61
C GLU A 98 -9.26 -7.10 2.24
N PRO A 99 -8.16 -7.84 2.05
CA PRO A 99 -7.50 -7.92 0.74
C PRO A 99 -8.43 -8.48 -0.32
N ILE A 100 -8.45 -7.84 -1.48
CA ILE A 100 -9.20 -8.34 -2.64
C ILE A 100 -8.48 -9.53 -3.24
N GLY A 101 -7.16 -9.46 -3.31
CA GLY A 101 -6.34 -10.53 -3.85
C GLY A 101 -6.14 -11.68 -2.87
N THR A 102 -5.62 -12.79 -3.37
CA THR A 102 -5.36 -13.99 -2.58
C THR A 102 -3.88 -14.21 -2.29
N ARG A 103 -3.00 -13.45 -2.94
CA ARG A 103 -1.55 -13.56 -2.76
C ARG A 103 -0.92 -12.19 -2.74
N ILE A 104 0.17 -12.08 -1.98
CA ILE A 104 0.99 -10.87 -1.95
C ILE A 104 2.38 -11.23 -2.45
N PHE A 105 2.95 -10.36 -3.29
CA PHE A 105 4.27 -10.54 -3.87
C PHE A 105 5.28 -9.69 -3.09
N GLY A 106 6.36 -10.31 -2.67
CA GLY A 106 7.42 -9.63 -1.96
C GLY A 106 7.12 -9.42 -0.48
N PRO A 107 8.04 -8.79 0.25
CA PRO A 107 7.93 -8.66 1.69
C PRO A 107 6.93 -7.56 2.10
N VAL A 108 6.39 -7.72 3.29
CA VAL A 108 5.66 -6.67 4.01
C VAL A 108 6.32 -6.46 5.35
N THR A 109 5.94 -5.43 6.09
CA THR A 109 6.53 -5.14 7.39
C THR A 109 5.61 -5.59 8.51
N ARG A 110 6.22 -5.92 9.67
CA ARG A 110 5.46 -6.35 10.85
C ARG A 110 4.64 -5.21 11.47
N GLU A 111 4.91 -3.97 11.10
CA GLU A 111 4.10 -2.82 11.53
C GLU A 111 2.63 -2.96 11.13
N LEU A 112 2.33 -3.72 10.08
CA LEU A 112 0.94 -3.96 9.67
C LEU A 112 0.12 -4.67 10.75
N ARG A 113 0.74 -5.52 11.55
CA ARG A 113 0.04 -6.24 12.63
C ARG A 113 -0.47 -5.27 13.69
N SER A 114 0.34 -4.30 14.08
CA SER A 114 -0.07 -3.31 15.08
C SER A 114 -1.15 -2.36 14.56
N ARG A 115 -1.29 -2.27 13.23
CA ARG A 115 -2.31 -1.44 12.58
C ARG A 115 -3.57 -2.23 12.24
N GLY A 116 -3.65 -3.50 12.64
CA GLY A 116 -4.84 -4.32 12.46
C GLY A 116 -4.95 -5.04 11.13
N HIS A 117 -3.89 -5.09 10.34
CA HIS A 117 -3.91 -5.71 9.00
C HIS A 117 -3.38 -7.14 9.03
N THR A 118 -3.91 -7.97 9.92
CA THR A 118 -3.41 -9.34 10.10
C THR A 118 -3.66 -10.23 8.89
N LYS A 119 -4.74 -10.00 8.15
CA LYS A 119 -5.01 -10.79 6.95
C LYS A 119 -3.98 -10.55 5.85
N ILE A 120 -3.51 -9.31 5.71
CA ILE A 120 -2.45 -8.99 4.76
C ILE A 120 -1.17 -9.72 5.13
N ILE A 121 -0.82 -9.72 6.41
CA ILE A 121 0.38 -10.42 6.89
C ILE A 121 0.29 -11.92 6.59
N SER A 122 -0.89 -12.51 6.76
CA SER A 122 -1.07 -13.95 6.53
C SER A 122 -0.89 -14.35 5.06
N LEU A 123 -1.10 -13.42 4.13
CA LEU A 123 -0.95 -13.67 2.71
C LEU A 123 0.46 -13.38 2.20
N ALA A 124 1.29 -12.72 2.99
CA ALA A 124 2.61 -12.29 2.56
C ALA A 124 3.62 -13.45 2.65
N PRO A 125 4.53 -13.57 1.68
CA PRO A 125 5.55 -14.63 1.71
C PRO A 125 6.65 -14.36 2.73
N GLU A 126 6.85 -13.08 3.10
CA GLU A 126 7.89 -12.69 4.02
C GLU A 126 7.43 -11.46 4.81
N VAL A 127 7.69 -11.47 6.12
CA VAL A 127 7.37 -10.34 7.00
C VAL A 127 8.67 -9.84 7.63
N LEU A 128 9.02 -8.62 7.33
CA LEU A 128 10.22 -7.95 7.86
C LEU A 128 9.86 -7.03 9.05
#